data_dfa87f542bf71a51262e2b52f48e05e0
#
_entry.id   dfa87f542bf71a51262e2b52f48e05e0
#
_cell.length_a   1.000
_cell.length_b   1.000
_cell.length_c   1.000
_cell.angle_alpha   90.00
_cell.angle_beta   90.00
_cell.angle_gamma   90.00
#
_symmetry.space_group_name_H-M   'P 1'
#
loop_
_entity.id
_entity.type
_entity.pdbx_description
1 polymer ?
#
loop_
_entity_poly.entity_id
_entity_poly.type
_entity_poly.pdbx_seq_one_letter_code
_entity_poly.pdbx_strand_id
1 'polypeptide(L)'
;MKDFPRILLLVALMLVSWSFLSAAEPAKVRAKPNILFAVADDWSFGHAGAYGCKWIKTPAMDRMARDGILFTQAYTPNAKCSPSRACIITGRNPWQLKAAGNHWSIFPPEFKSYQEALAEHGYFVGMTGKGWGPGIAKNAAGQKREMTGKSFEERNFPSKITKGISRTDYAGNFNDFLDAAPKGKPWSFWYGGHEPHRGYEYGSGVAKGDKKISDIDRVPACWPDTEEVRNDMLDYAFEVENFDLHLGRMLAELEKRGELHNTIVVVTSDNGMPFPHCKGYAYNNSDHLPLAIMWPQGISKPGRVVDDYVSFIDFAPTFLDVAGMKQSTTGMASITGRSLTEIFKSDQSGRIITERDHVLLAKERNDVGRPKDEGYPIRAIVKEGMLYLHNFETSRGPAGVPETGYKDTDDSPTKTAVLATEKKPDLKHLFEASFGKLPADQLFDLRRDPDCMTNLATTVSFADLQKQLFEELKQQGDPRMLGQGNIYDEYPYGFADKRNFYERTIGGEKIEATKEE
;
A
#
# COMPACT_ATOMS: atom_id res chain seq x y z
N MET A 1 -41.16 54.49 87.26
CA MET A 1 -41.25 55.80 86.59
C MET A 1 -40.45 55.67 85.28
N LYS A 2 -41.14 55.79 84.20
CA LYS A 2 -40.70 55.99 82.83
C LYS A 2 -39.84 54.91 82.17
N ASP A 3 -40.55 54.04 81.44
CA ASP A 3 -40.10 53.12 80.46
C ASP A 3 -39.60 53.81 79.18
N PHE A 4 -38.51 53.27 78.60
CA PHE A 4 -38.10 53.59 77.23
C PHE A 4 -38.01 52.27 76.45
N PRO A 5 -38.70 52.12 75.30
CA PRO A 5 -38.64 50.91 74.51
C PRO A 5 -37.37 50.90 73.61
N ARG A 6 -36.72 49.76 73.57
CA ARG A 6 -35.61 49.45 72.64
C ARG A 6 -36.15 49.17 71.22
N ILE A 7 -35.80 50.01 70.29
CA ILE A 7 -36.04 49.76 68.84
C ILE A 7 -34.92 48.87 68.36
N LEU A 8 -35.31 47.65 67.88
CA LEU A 8 -34.44 46.73 67.18
C LEU A 8 -34.36 47.12 65.70
N LEU A 9 -33.19 47.53 65.24
CA LEU A 9 -32.89 47.83 63.85
C LEU A 9 -32.43 46.54 63.16
N LEU A 10 -33.27 45.94 62.34
CA LEU A 10 -32.97 44.79 61.43
C LEU A 10 -32.29 45.34 60.20
N VAL A 11 -30.99 45.12 60.05
CA VAL A 11 -30.23 45.39 58.84
C VAL A 11 -30.29 44.12 57.99
N ALA A 12 -31.11 44.16 56.91
CA ALA A 12 -31.14 43.09 55.91
C ALA A 12 -29.93 43.22 54.96
N LEU A 13 -28.95 42.32 55.11
CA LEU A 13 -27.89 42.17 54.10
C LEU A 13 -28.43 41.47 52.85
N MET A 14 -28.63 42.22 51.77
CA MET A 14 -28.81 41.61 50.41
C MET A 14 -27.45 41.12 49.90
N LEU A 15 -27.23 39.81 49.93
CA LEU A 15 -26.18 39.14 49.21
C LEU A 15 -26.54 39.09 47.73
N VAL A 16 -25.98 39.98 46.93
CA VAL A 16 -26.02 39.89 45.45
C VAL A 16 -25.05 38.80 45.01
N SER A 17 -25.56 37.62 44.72
CA SER A 17 -24.79 36.53 44.09
C SER A 17 -24.47 36.90 42.64
N TRP A 18 -23.27 37.39 42.40
CA TRP A 18 -22.74 37.47 41.05
C TRP A 18 -22.37 36.06 40.57
N SER A 19 -23.26 35.44 39.82
CA SER A 19 -22.96 34.25 39.02
C SER A 19 -22.00 34.70 37.92
N PHE A 20 -20.69 34.40 38.10
CA PHE A 20 -19.75 34.44 36.99
C PHE A 20 -20.18 33.36 35.96
N LEU A 21 -20.89 33.76 34.90
CA LEU A 21 -20.94 32.96 33.69
C LEU A 21 -19.49 32.87 33.18
N SER A 22 -18.85 31.73 33.45
CA SER A 22 -17.61 31.36 32.77
C SER A 22 -17.98 31.21 31.28
N ALA A 23 -17.64 32.20 30.48
CA ALA A 23 -17.67 32.05 29.05
C ALA A 23 -16.73 30.89 28.72
N ALA A 24 -17.30 29.78 28.25
CA ALA A 24 -16.50 28.70 27.71
C ALA A 24 -15.58 29.27 26.63
N GLU A 25 -14.27 29.15 26.83
CA GLU A 25 -13.32 29.51 25.80
C GLU A 25 -13.77 28.85 24.49
N PRO A 26 -13.84 29.56 23.37
CA PRO A 26 -14.16 28.96 22.09
C PRO A 26 -13.18 27.81 21.88
N ALA A 27 -13.71 26.61 21.67
CA ALA A 27 -12.91 25.42 21.41
C ALA A 27 -11.88 25.78 20.35
N LYS A 28 -10.58 25.76 20.69
CA LYS A 28 -9.50 26.01 19.74
C LYS A 28 -9.76 25.07 18.56
N VAL A 29 -10.08 25.65 17.40
CA VAL A 29 -10.20 24.88 16.15
C VAL A 29 -8.88 24.13 16.02
N ARG A 30 -8.93 22.79 16.15
CA ARG A 30 -7.73 21.96 16.01
C ARG A 30 -7.14 22.26 14.63
N ALA A 31 -5.86 22.61 14.57
CA ALA A 31 -5.17 22.79 13.30
C ALA A 31 -5.28 21.49 12.50
N LYS A 32 -5.59 21.60 11.20
CA LYS A 32 -5.60 20.45 10.31
C LYS A 32 -4.26 19.73 10.35
N PRO A 33 -4.19 18.40 10.48
CA PRO A 33 -2.93 17.69 10.54
C PRO A 33 -2.17 17.75 9.23
N ASN A 34 -0.86 17.69 9.31
CA ASN A 34 -0.01 17.35 8.19
C ASN A 34 -0.09 15.85 7.91
N ILE A 35 0.23 15.44 6.69
CA ILE A 35 0.18 14.04 6.24
C ILE A 35 1.51 13.68 5.59
N LEU A 36 2.24 12.73 6.17
CA LEU A 36 3.37 12.06 5.54
C LEU A 36 2.96 10.62 5.22
N PHE A 37 2.85 10.32 3.93
CA PHE A 37 2.51 8.98 3.45
C PHE A 37 3.73 8.35 2.78
N ALA A 38 4.37 7.40 3.47
CA ALA A 38 5.56 6.68 3.02
C ALA A 38 5.15 5.32 2.43
N VAL A 39 5.39 5.15 1.14
CA VAL A 39 5.03 3.95 0.36
C VAL A 39 6.27 3.39 -0.28
N ALA A 40 6.72 2.22 0.19
CA ALA A 40 7.77 1.45 -0.46
C ALA A 40 7.25 0.83 -1.77
N ASP A 41 8.15 0.49 -2.67
CA ASP A 41 7.83 -0.23 -3.91
C ASP A 41 8.25 -1.70 -3.74
N ASP A 42 7.27 -2.62 -3.58
CA ASP A 42 7.51 -4.08 -3.48
C ASP A 42 7.93 -4.64 -2.09
N TRP A 43 7.31 -4.25 -0.99
CA TRP A 43 7.65 -4.73 0.36
C TRP A 43 6.54 -5.58 0.99
N SER A 44 6.78 -6.89 1.26
CA SER A 44 5.79 -7.83 1.82
C SER A 44 5.64 -7.72 3.34
N PHE A 45 4.46 -8.13 3.83
CA PHE A 45 4.17 -8.32 5.25
C PHE A 45 5.18 -9.26 5.93
N GLY A 46 5.41 -9.03 7.22
CA GLY A 46 6.34 -9.84 8.02
C GLY A 46 7.81 -9.44 7.89
N HIS A 47 8.18 -8.65 6.90
CA HIS A 47 9.55 -8.26 6.62
C HIS A 47 9.95 -6.93 7.31
N ALA A 48 9.62 -6.81 8.61
CA ALA A 48 10.04 -5.70 9.48
C ALA A 48 10.25 -6.19 10.91
N GLY A 49 11.10 -5.50 11.68
CA GLY A 49 11.36 -5.81 13.09
C GLY A 49 10.10 -5.82 13.94
N ALA A 50 9.17 -4.88 13.71
CA ALA A 50 7.88 -4.81 14.39
C ALA A 50 7.00 -6.08 14.23
N TYR A 51 7.19 -6.86 13.17
CA TYR A 51 6.55 -8.15 12.95
C TYR A 51 7.40 -9.35 13.38
N GLY A 52 8.57 -9.10 13.99
CA GLY A 52 9.46 -10.15 14.48
C GLY A 52 10.52 -10.63 13.50
N CYS A 53 10.67 -10.00 12.33
CA CYS A 53 11.75 -10.29 11.38
C CYS A 53 13.11 -9.91 11.99
N LYS A 54 14.08 -10.85 11.94
CA LYS A 54 15.40 -10.65 12.56
C LYS A 54 16.48 -10.26 11.56
N TRP A 55 16.26 -10.54 10.29
CA TRP A 55 17.24 -10.35 9.22
C TRP A 55 17.04 -9.06 8.40
N ILE A 56 15.95 -8.31 8.66
CA ILE A 56 15.71 -6.97 8.13
C ILE A 56 15.60 -5.98 9.28
N LYS A 57 16.39 -4.91 9.24
CA LYS A 57 16.44 -3.87 10.28
C LYS A 57 15.61 -2.67 9.85
N THR A 58 14.47 -2.43 10.51
CA THR A 58 13.53 -1.35 10.17
C THR A 58 13.24 -0.44 11.37
N PRO A 59 14.27 0.25 11.93
CA PRO A 59 14.11 1.01 13.17
C PRO A 59 13.09 2.14 13.08
N ALA A 60 12.86 2.75 11.90
CA ALA A 60 11.85 3.79 11.74
C ALA A 60 10.44 3.21 11.78
N MET A 61 10.16 2.12 11.07
CA MET A 61 8.88 1.42 11.15
C MET A 61 8.63 0.83 12.54
N ASP A 62 9.65 0.25 13.18
CA ASP A 62 9.55 -0.29 14.54
C ASP A 62 9.19 0.80 15.56
N ARG A 63 9.76 1.99 15.39
CA ARG A 63 9.38 3.17 16.15
C ARG A 63 7.94 3.57 15.90
N MET A 64 7.50 3.62 14.63
CA MET A 64 6.12 3.96 14.30
C MET A 64 5.11 2.97 14.89
N ALA A 65 5.44 1.69 14.90
CA ALA A 65 4.63 0.65 15.54
C ALA A 65 4.53 0.85 17.06
N ARG A 66 5.65 1.18 17.72
CA ARG A 66 5.72 1.43 19.17
C ARG A 66 4.99 2.71 19.58
N ASP A 67 5.16 3.79 18.81
CA ASP A 67 4.65 5.13 19.12
C ASP A 67 3.30 5.43 18.44
N GLY A 68 2.71 4.44 17.73
CA GLY A 68 1.46 4.52 16.99
C GLY A 68 0.65 3.24 17.05
N ILE A 69 0.17 2.76 15.90
CA ILE A 69 -0.60 1.52 15.73
C ILE A 69 0.09 0.64 14.69
N LEU A 70 0.31 -0.62 15.03
CA LEU A 70 0.73 -1.67 14.12
C LEU A 70 -0.50 -2.44 13.64
N PHE A 71 -0.68 -2.59 12.33
CA PHE A 71 -1.76 -3.40 11.75
C PHE A 71 -1.23 -4.74 11.27
N THR A 72 -1.97 -5.81 11.57
CA THR A 72 -1.59 -7.18 11.18
C THR A 72 -2.39 -7.73 10.00
N GLN A 73 -3.43 -7.02 9.54
CA GLN A 73 -4.30 -7.45 8.46
C GLN A 73 -4.51 -6.30 7.45
N ALA A 74 -3.42 -5.85 6.82
CA ALA A 74 -3.45 -4.76 5.84
C ALA A 74 -3.13 -5.29 4.43
N TYR A 75 -4.02 -5.00 3.47
CA TYR A 75 -3.95 -5.59 2.13
C TYR A 75 -4.13 -4.53 1.05
N THR A 76 -3.32 -4.64 -0.03
CA THR A 76 -3.63 -3.96 -1.28
C THR A 76 -4.67 -4.76 -2.06
N PRO A 77 -5.63 -4.12 -2.75
CA PRO A 77 -6.60 -4.86 -3.56
C PRO A 77 -6.07 -5.35 -4.91
N ASN A 78 -4.82 -5.04 -5.27
CA ASN A 78 -4.14 -5.54 -6.47
C ASN A 78 -2.63 -5.47 -6.28
N ALA A 79 -1.94 -6.60 -6.37
CA ALA A 79 -0.51 -6.72 -6.11
C ALA A 79 0.37 -6.28 -7.29
N LYS A 80 0.11 -5.09 -7.85
CA LYS A 80 0.96 -4.48 -8.88
C LYS A 80 0.94 -2.95 -8.75
N CYS A 81 2.07 -2.31 -9.03
CA CYS A 81 2.34 -0.89 -8.73
C CYS A 81 1.21 0.07 -9.14
N SER A 82 0.94 0.28 -10.43
CA SER A 82 -0.02 1.31 -10.83
C SER A 82 -1.47 1.02 -10.44
N PRO A 83 -2.03 -0.21 -10.52
CA PRO A 83 -3.39 -0.45 -10.04
C PRO A 83 -3.52 -0.36 -8.51
N SER A 84 -2.53 -0.82 -7.74
CA SER A 84 -2.51 -0.61 -6.29
C SER A 84 -2.50 0.89 -5.95
N ARG A 85 -1.55 1.63 -6.54
CA ARG A 85 -1.44 3.08 -6.31
C ARG A 85 -2.70 3.83 -6.75
N ALA A 86 -3.38 3.38 -7.83
CA ALA A 86 -4.67 3.92 -8.24
C ALA A 86 -5.75 3.71 -7.16
N CYS A 87 -5.80 2.52 -6.55
CA CYS A 87 -6.71 2.23 -5.45
C CYS A 87 -6.44 3.12 -4.23
N ILE A 88 -5.17 3.28 -3.85
CA ILE A 88 -4.73 4.12 -2.72
C ILE A 88 -5.18 5.58 -2.92
N ILE A 89 -4.90 6.17 -4.09
CA ILE A 89 -5.17 7.61 -4.30
C ILE A 89 -6.63 7.93 -4.54
N THR A 90 -7.45 6.96 -4.96
CA THR A 90 -8.87 7.17 -5.27
C THR A 90 -9.83 6.65 -4.21
N GLY A 91 -9.40 5.74 -3.34
CA GLY A 91 -10.25 5.05 -2.37
C GLY A 91 -11.24 4.07 -3.01
N ARG A 92 -10.90 3.51 -4.18
CA ARG A 92 -11.76 2.63 -4.98
C ARG A 92 -11.05 1.33 -5.32
N ASN A 93 -11.82 0.27 -5.44
CA ASN A 93 -11.30 -1.02 -5.87
C ASN A 93 -10.91 -1.02 -7.37
N PRO A 94 -9.97 -1.90 -7.80
CA PRO A 94 -9.45 -1.88 -9.18
C PRO A 94 -10.54 -2.09 -10.23
N TRP A 95 -11.56 -2.91 -9.96
CA TRP A 95 -12.69 -3.12 -10.88
C TRP A 95 -13.60 -1.91 -11.06
N GLN A 96 -13.46 -0.89 -10.22
CA GLN A 96 -14.20 0.38 -10.29
C GLN A 96 -13.38 1.49 -10.99
N LEU A 97 -12.19 1.19 -11.48
CA LEU A 97 -11.23 2.17 -11.99
C LEU A 97 -10.97 2.07 -13.50
N LYS A 98 -11.79 1.27 -14.22
CA LYS A 98 -11.65 1.08 -15.67
C LYS A 98 -10.22 0.66 -16.04
N ALA A 99 -9.57 1.36 -16.98
CA ALA A 99 -8.20 1.08 -17.41
C ALA A 99 -7.17 1.13 -16.27
N ALA A 100 -7.39 1.94 -15.22
CA ALA A 100 -6.46 2.02 -14.09
C ALA A 100 -6.47 0.78 -13.17
N GLY A 101 -7.37 -0.17 -13.39
CA GLY A 101 -7.31 -1.51 -12.80
C GLY A 101 -6.25 -2.42 -13.44
N ASN A 102 -5.68 -2.02 -14.59
CA ASN A 102 -4.57 -2.66 -15.28
C ASN A 102 -3.24 -1.97 -14.97
N HIS A 103 -2.13 -2.70 -15.09
CA HIS A 103 -0.78 -2.15 -15.08
C HIS A 103 -0.44 -1.49 -16.44
N TRP A 104 0.52 -0.57 -16.48
CA TRP A 104 0.92 0.20 -17.70
C TRP A 104 -0.24 0.92 -18.37
N SER A 105 -1.22 1.36 -17.62
CA SER A 105 -2.48 1.89 -18.14
C SER A 105 -2.43 3.38 -18.48
N ILE A 106 -3.48 3.82 -19.18
CA ILE A 106 -3.83 5.24 -19.28
C ILE A 106 -4.84 5.52 -18.16
N PHE A 107 -4.46 6.39 -17.20
CA PHE A 107 -5.32 6.71 -16.07
C PHE A 107 -6.56 7.48 -16.52
N PRO A 108 -7.79 7.02 -16.24
CA PRO A 108 -9.01 7.69 -16.65
C PRO A 108 -9.13 9.08 -15.99
N PRO A 109 -9.38 10.14 -16.78
CA PRO A 109 -9.34 11.52 -16.27
C PRO A 109 -10.45 11.86 -15.28
N GLU A 110 -11.54 11.12 -15.28
CA GLU A 110 -12.67 11.31 -14.36
C GLU A 110 -12.37 10.93 -12.89
N PHE A 111 -11.32 10.17 -12.62
CA PHE A 111 -10.96 9.82 -11.26
C PHE A 111 -9.96 10.83 -10.69
N LYS A 112 -10.39 11.60 -9.70
CA LYS A 112 -9.56 12.54 -8.95
C LYS A 112 -8.86 11.81 -7.79
N SER A 113 -7.60 12.15 -7.50
CA SER A 113 -6.88 11.67 -6.32
C SER A 113 -7.24 12.48 -5.07
N TYR A 114 -7.02 11.87 -3.89
CA TYR A 114 -7.21 12.60 -2.63
C TYR A 114 -6.21 13.75 -2.48
N GLN A 115 -5.01 13.63 -3.03
CA GLN A 115 -4.01 14.70 -3.00
C GLN A 115 -4.45 15.92 -3.81
N GLU A 116 -5.05 15.71 -5.00
CA GLU A 116 -5.62 16.80 -5.77
C GLU A 116 -6.77 17.47 -4.99
N ALA A 117 -7.63 16.67 -4.34
CA ALA A 117 -8.69 17.21 -3.49
C ALA A 117 -8.13 18.00 -2.30
N LEU A 118 -7.09 17.50 -1.63
CA LEU A 118 -6.40 18.22 -0.54
C LEU A 118 -5.82 19.57 -1.02
N ALA A 119 -5.16 19.58 -2.19
CA ALA A 119 -4.57 20.79 -2.75
C ALA A 119 -5.64 21.87 -3.02
N GLU A 120 -6.78 21.48 -3.62
CA GLU A 120 -7.92 22.38 -3.85
C GLU A 120 -8.53 22.93 -2.54
N HIS A 121 -8.38 22.19 -1.42
CA HIS A 121 -8.90 22.59 -0.11
C HIS A 121 -7.84 23.18 0.83
N GLY A 122 -6.75 23.65 0.27
CA GLY A 122 -5.79 24.49 0.96
C GLY A 122 -4.57 23.79 1.53
N TYR A 123 -4.37 22.50 1.29
CA TYR A 123 -3.11 21.84 1.61
C TYR A 123 -2.00 22.23 0.63
N PHE A 124 -0.77 22.27 1.11
CA PHE A 124 0.41 22.27 0.26
C PHE A 124 0.79 20.81 -0.02
N VAL A 125 0.82 20.39 -1.29
CA VAL A 125 0.97 18.98 -1.66
C VAL A 125 2.23 18.78 -2.48
N GLY A 126 3.03 17.76 -2.12
CA GLY A 126 4.25 17.41 -2.84
C GLY A 126 4.62 15.95 -2.70
N MET A 127 5.61 15.52 -3.47
CA MET A 127 6.09 14.16 -3.49
C MET A 127 7.59 14.07 -3.77
N THR A 128 8.19 12.92 -3.43
CA THR A 128 9.50 12.49 -3.93
C THR A 128 9.47 11.01 -4.29
N GLY A 129 10.27 10.61 -5.28
CA GLY A 129 10.35 9.24 -5.80
C GLY A 129 9.15 8.86 -6.67
N LYS A 130 8.59 7.68 -6.49
CA LYS A 130 7.52 7.13 -7.32
C LYS A 130 6.12 7.54 -6.81
N GLY A 131 5.39 8.33 -7.61
CA GLY A 131 3.99 8.64 -7.41
C GLY A 131 3.06 7.52 -7.93
N TRP A 132 1.96 7.89 -8.60
CA TRP A 132 1.19 6.92 -9.39
C TRP A 132 1.95 6.57 -10.68
N GLY A 133 2.13 5.28 -10.92
CA GLY A 133 2.82 4.74 -12.10
C GLY A 133 3.21 3.26 -11.89
N PRO A 134 3.75 2.63 -12.96
CA PRO A 134 3.96 3.14 -14.31
C PRO A 134 2.66 3.27 -15.12
N GLY A 135 2.61 4.27 -15.97
CA GLY A 135 1.44 4.55 -16.81
C GLY A 135 1.41 5.99 -17.31
N ILE A 136 0.34 6.37 -18.00
CA ILE A 136 0.14 7.72 -18.51
C ILE A 136 -1.07 8.35 -17.84
N ALA A 137 -0.87 9.47 -17.14
CA ALA A 137 -1.94 10.32 -16.64
C ALA A 137 -1.82 11.74 -17.23
N LYS A 138 -2.90 12.22 -17.84
CA LYS A 138 -2.96 13.57 -18.44
C LYS A 138 -4.11 14.37 -17.88
N ASN A 139 -3.90 15.68 -17.76
CA ASN A 139 -4.96 16.63 -17.47
C ASN A 139 -5.76 16.98 -18.75
N ALA A 140 -6.80 17.80 -18.63
CA ALA A 140 -7.63 18.23 -19.75
C ALA A 140 -6.85 18.97 -20.87
N ALA A 141 -5.70 19.57 -20.54
CA ALA A 141 -4.81 20.22 -21.50
C ALA A 141 -3.81 19.26 -22.16
N GLY A 142 -3.87 17.94 -21.85
CA GLY A 142 -2.96 16.94 -22.39
C GLY A 142 -1.59 16.89 -21.73
N GLN A 143 -1.35 17.68 -20.67
CA GLN A 143 -0.09 17.72 -19.91
C GLN A 143 -0.06 16.60 -18.87
N LYS A 144 1.14 16.21 -18.42
CA LYS A 144 1.33 15.24 -17.30
C LYS A 144 0.56 15.73 -16.08
N ARG A 145 -0.23 14.82 -15.49
CA ARG A 145 -1.04 15.10 -14.29
C ARG A 145 -0.25 14.74 -13.03
N GLU A 146 -0.16 15.67 -12.12
CA GLU A 146 0.54 15.50 -10.84
C GLU A 146 -0.42 14.98 -9.75
N MET A 147 -0.86 13.72 -9.90
CA MET A 147 -1.88 13.12 -9.02
C MET A 147 -1.44 12.95 -7.56
N THR A 148 -0.14 12.89 -7.30
CA THR A 148 0.43 12.76 -5.95
C THR A 148 1.10 14.05 -5.45
N GLY A 149 0.98 15.14 -6.22
CA GLY A 149 1.53 16.44 -5.92
C GLY A 149 2.77 16.80 -6.75
N LYS A 150 3.27 18.02 -6.55
CA LYS A 150 4.48 18.51 -7.19
C LYS A 150 5.69 17.67 -6.78
N SER A 151 6.52 17.30 -7.75
CA SER A 151 7.75 16.53 -7.51
C SER A 151 8.86 17.40 -6.91
N PHE A 152 9.57 16.84 -5.92
CA PHE A 152 10.78 17.35 -5.29
C PHE A 152 11.88 16.29 -5.45
N GLU A 153 12.75 16.44 -6.45
CA GLU A 153 13.73 15.42 -6.90
C GLU A 153 15.15 16.01 -7.12
N GLU A 154 15.39 17.25 -6.70
CA GLU A 154 16.65 17.93 -7.00
C GLU A 154 17.81 17.38 -6.17
N ARG A 155 17.55 16.87 -4.95
CA ARG A 155 18.60 16.33 -4.09
C ARG A 155 18.91 14.88 -4.41
N ASN A 156 20.18 14.67 -4.73
CA ASN A 156 20.70 13.35 -5.02
C ASN A 156 22.04 13.14 -4.30
N PHE A 157 22.31 11.91 -3.86
CA PHE A 157 23.65 11.55 -3.40
C PHE A 157 24.65 11.59 -4.55
N PRO A 158 25.92 11.89 -4.30
CA PRO A 158 26.95 11.99 -5.34
C PRO A 158 27.20 10.64 -6.05
N SER A 159 26.98 9.52 -5.35
CA SER A 159 27.14 8.17 -5.89
C SER A 159 26.04 7.24 -5.39
N LYS A 160 25.77 6.17 -6.15
CA LYS A 160 24.89 5.08 -5.71
C LYS A 160 25.58 4.24 -4.64
N ILE A 161 24.82 3.75 -3.66
CA ILE A 161 25.28 2.74 -2.69
C ILE A 161 25.44 1.40 -3.39
N THR A 162 24.45 1.01 -4.21
CA THR A 162 24.44 -0.16 -5.07
C THR A 162 23.96 0.21 -6.46
N LYS A 163 23.98 -0.73 -7.42
CA LYS A 163 23.36 -0.51 -8.74
C LYS A 163 21.85 -0.35 -8.64
N GLY A 164 21.20 -1.04 -7.69
CA GLY A 164 19.76 -1.03 -7.44
C GLY A 164 19.31 0.25 -6.74
N ILE A 165 19.88 0.53 -5.57
CA ILE A 165 19.50 1.68 -4.74
C ILE A 165 19.61 3.00 -5.52
N SER A 166 18.53 3.78 -5.50
CA SER A 166 18.46 5.09 -6.13
C SER A 166 19.51 6.05 -5.54
N ARG A 167 19.90 7.04 -6.34
CA ARG A 167 20.71 8.16 -5.84
C ARG A 167 19.87 9.24 -5.14
N THR A 168 18.54 9.16 -5.24
CA THR A 168 17.64 10.17 -4.71
C THR A 168 17.80 10.30 -3.20
N ASP A 169 18.11 11.51 -2.71
CA ASP A 169 18.04 11.82 -1.28
C ASP A 169 16.60 12.18 -0.91
N TYR A 170 15.76 11.18 -0.75
CA TYR A 170 14.33 11.36 -0.46
C TYR A 170 14.09 12.24 0.78
N ALA A 171 14.86 12.04 1.85
CA ALA A 171 14.73 12.85 3.05
C ALA A 171 15.23 14.29 2.84
N GLY A 172 16.27 14.49 2.02
CA GLY A 172 16.71 15.81 1.60
C GLY A 172 15.65 16.55 0.78
N ASN A 173 15.02 15.86 -0.17
CA ASN A 173 13.90 16.39 -0.97
C ASN A 173 12.68 16.72 -0.12
N PHE A 174 12.40 15.92 0.92
CA PHE A 174 11.36 16.23 1.90
C PHE A 174 11.68 17.51 2.68
N ASN A 175 12.94 17.75 3.05
CA ASN A 175 13.35 18.99 3.70
C ASN A 175 13.10 20.20 2.80
N ASP A 176 13.45 20.10 1.50
CA ASP A 176 13.17 21.16 0.52
C ASP A 176 11.67 21.44 0.37
N PHE A 177 10.85 20.38 0.39
CA PHE A 177 9.39 20.52 0.42
C PHE A 177 8.91 21.26 1.66
N LEU A 178 9.40 20.90 2.85
CA LEU A 178 9.02 21.57 4.11
C LEU A 178 9.47 23.04 4.12
N ASP A 179 10.63 23.35 3.55
CA ASP A 179 11.13 24.73 3.43
C ASP A 179 10.29 25.57 2.45
N ALA A 180 9.74 24.92 1.40
CA ALA A 180 8.86 25.56 0.43
C ALA A 180 7.41 25.70 0.93
N ALA A 181 7.00 24.94 1.94
CA ALA A 181 5.64 24.96 2.47
C ALA A 181 5.32 26.31 3.13
N PRO A 182 4.21 26.98 2.76
CA PRO A 182 3.82 28.23 3.40
C PRO A 182 3.55 28.05 4.90
N LYS A 183 4.11 28.94 5.72
CA LYS A 183 3.94 28.87 7.18
C LYS A 183 2.48 28.82 7.59
N GLY A 184 2.15 27.89 8.49
CA GLY A 184 0.80 27.71 9.02
C GLY A 184 -0.20 27.04 8.06
N LYS A 185 0.22 26.68 6.86
CA LYS A 185 -0.58 25.90 5.92
C LYS A 185 -0.37 24.41 6.17
N PRO A 186 -1.42 23.58 6.29
CA PRO A 186 -1.25 22.14 6.39
C PRO A 186 -0.66 21.61 5.08
N TRP A 187 0.11 20.53 5.17
CA TRP A 187 0.74 19.92 4.01
C TRP A 187 0.48 18.40 3.94
N SER A 188 0.57 17.87 2.72
CA SER A 188 0.55 16.43 2.45
C SER A 188 1.74 16.08 1.57
N PHE A 189 2.57 15.16 2.01
CA PHE A 189 3.74 14.69 1.28
C PHE A 189 3.68 13.19 1.04
N TRP A 190 3.94 12.80 -0.21
CA TRP A 190 4.05 11.42 -0.64
C TRP A 190 5.54 11.06 -0.77
N TYR A 191 6.04 10.22 0.13
CA TYR A 191 7.33 9.58 0.00
C TYR A 191 7.12 8.23 -0.70
N GLY A 192 7.37 8.16 -2.00
CA GLY A 192 7.35 6.94 -2.80
C GLY A 192 8.75 6.43 -3.05
N GLY A 193 9.37 5.74 -2.09
CA GLY A 193 10.68 5.14 -2.31
C GLY A 193 10.64 4.16 -3.48
N HIS A 194 11.70 4.13 -4.30
CA HIS A 194 11.84 3.12 -5.35
C HIS A 194 12.22 1.75 -4.77
N GLU A 195 12.82 1.75 -3.59
CA GLU A 195 13.24 0.55 -2.89
C GLU A 195 12.05 -0.08 -2.14
N PRO A 196 12.00 -1.42 -2.08
CA PRO A 196 12.92 -2.44 -2.61
C PRO A 196 12.55 -2.99 -4.02
N HIS A 197 12.10 -2.17 -4.98
CA HIS A 197 11.88 -2.60 -6.36
C HIS A 197 13.19 -3.12 -6.99
N ARG A 198 13.09 -4.15 -7.84
CA ARG A 198 14.27 -4.65 -8.56
C ARG A 198 14.81 -3.60 -9.56
N GLY A 199 16.15 -3.55 -9.92
CA GLY A 199 17.11 -4.66 -9.92
C GLY A 199 18.25 -4.49 -8.93
N TYR A 200 18.36 -5.46 -8.11
CA TYR A 200 19.40 -5.47 -7.08
C TYR A 200 20.82 -5.68 -7.66
N GLU A 201 21.82 -5.17 -6.94
CA GLU A 201 23.20 -5.60 -7.14
C GLU A 201 23.39 -6.91 -6.39
N TYR A 202 23.61 -8.01 -7.13
CA TYR A 202 23.74 -9.34 -6.55
C TYR A 202 24.85 -9.40 -5.50
N GLY A 203 24.53 -9.90 -4.31
CA GLY A 203 25.42 -9.99 -3.17
C GLY A 203 25.59 -8.70 -2.36
N SER A 204 24.85 -7.65 -2.69
CA SER A 204 24.95 -6.35 -1.99
C SER A 204 24.54 -6.44 -0.52
N GLY A 205 23.54 -7.25 -0.19
CA GLY A 205 23.11 -7.47 1.18
C GLY A 205 24.20 -8.03 2.07
N VAL A 206 25.01 -8.97 1.55
CA VAL A 206 26.18 -9.51 2.26
C VAL A 206 27.36 -8.55 2.24
N ALA A 207 27.70 -8.00 1.06
CA ALA A 207 28.92 -7.23 0.90
C ALA A 207 28.84 -5.81 1.49
N LYS A 208 27.65 -5.20 1.53
CA LYS A 208 27.40 -3.81 1.93
C LYS A 208 26.38 -3.65 3.07
N GLY A 209 25.45 -4.61 3.22
CA GLY A 209 24.38 -4.58 4.22
C GLY A 209 24.75 -5.27 5.55
N ASP A 210 26.00 -5.74 5.73
CA ASP A 210 26.47 -6.45 6.92
C ASP A 210 25.55 -7.66 7.29
N LYS A 211 25.14 -8.41 6.28
CA LYS A 211 24.24 -9.57 6.41
C LYS A 211 24.98 -10.88 6.11
N LYS A 212 24.46 -11.98 6.64
CA LYS A 212 24.99 -13.33 6.40
C LYS A 212 23.87 -14.22 5.85
N ILE A 213 24.23 -15.17 5.00
CA ILE A 213 23.29 -16.15 4.43
C ILE A 213 22.52 -16.90 5.54
N SER A 214 23.17 -17.14 6.68
CA SER A 214 22.58 -17.79 7.86
C SER A 214 21.59 -16.92 8.64
N ASP A 215 21.47 -15.61 8.37
CA ASP A 215 20.55 -14.73 9.08
C ASP A 215 19.09 -15.01 8.69
N ILE A 216 18.88 -15.55 7.47
CA ILE A 216 17.55 -15.95 7.01
C ILE A 216 17.15 -17.23 7.74
N ASP A 217 16.14 -17.10 8.59
CA ASP A 217 15.58 -18.18 9.38
C ASP A 217 14.63 -19.09 8.58
N ARG A 218 13.96 -18.55 7.56
CA ARG A 218 13.04 -19.29 6.67
C ARG A 218 13.05 -18.74 5.24
N VAL A 219 13.23 -19.61 4.27
CA VAL A 219 12.91 -19.35 2.87
C VAL A 219 11.45 -19.73 2.64
N PRO A 220 10.62 -18.90 1.96
CA PRO A 220 9.26 -19.25 1.59
C PRO A 220 9.17 -20.59 0.87
N ALA A 221 8.14 -21.39 1.19
CA ALA A 221 8.00 -22.76 0.70
C ALA A 221 7.78 -22.85 -0.84
N CYS A 222 7.51 -21.75 -1.50
CA CYS A 222 7.35 -21.66 -2.95
C CYS A 222 8.68 -21.55 -3.72
N TRP A 223 9.84 -21.49 -3.04
CA TRP A 223 11.16 -21.40 -3.67
C TRP A 223 12.11 -22.49 -3.18
N PRO A 224 13.09 -22.89 -4.01
CA PRO A 224 14.13 -23.78 -3.54
C PRO A 224 15.04 -23.07 -2.53
N ASP A 225 15.32 -23.71 -1.41
CA ASP A 225 16.26 -23.17 -0.40
C ASP A 225 17.69 -23.37 -0.87
N THR A 226 18.22 -22.39 -1.58
CA THR A 226 19.59 -22.37 -2.10
C THR A 226 20.31 -21.09 -1.69
N GLU A 227 21.63 -21.08 -1.82
CA GLU A 227 22.44 -19.90 -1.50
C GLU A 227 22.07 -18.71 -2.39
N GLU A 228 21.77 -18.95 -3.68
CA GLU A 228 21.36 -17.89 -4.59
C GLU A 228 20.04 -17.23 -4.17
N VAL A 229 19.06 -18.03 -3.74
CA VAL A 229 17.75 -17.53 -3.26
C VAL A 229 17.92 -16.74 -1.97
N ARG A 230 18.69 -17.28 -1.02
CA ARG A 230 18.98 -16.58 0.25
C ARG A 230 19.73 -15.27 0.01
N ASN A 231 20.67 -15.25 -0.93
CA ASN A 231 21.40 -14.05 -1.30
C ASN A 231 20.48 -12.97 -1.93
N ASP A 232 19.60 -13.39 -2.84
CA ASP A 232 18.59 -12.52 -3.44
C ASP A 232 17.62 -11.91 -2.39
N MET A 233 17.25 -12.70 -1.38
CA MET A 233 16.48 -12.23 -0.22
C MET A 233 17.27 -11.21 0.64
N LEU A 234 18.58 -11.38 0.82
CA LEU A 234 19.40 -10.41 1.57
C LEU A 234 19.63 -9.13 0.78
N ASP A 235 19.72 -9.21 -0.55
CA ASP A 235 19.79 -8.02 -1.40
C ASP A 235 18.50 -7.20 -1.29
N TYR A 236 17.34 -7.86 -1.35
CA TYR A 236 16.04 -7.25 -1.07
C TYR A 236 15.98 -6.61 0.32
N ALA A 237 16.47 -7.29 1.35
CA ALA A 237 16.49 -6.78 2.71
C ALA A 237 17.28 -5.46 2.83
N PHE A 238 18.39 -5.36 2.13
CA PHE A 238 19.23 -4.16 2.13
C PHE A 238 18.52 -2.96 1.48
N GLU A 239 17.72 -3.20 0.45
CA GLU A 239 16.89 -2.18 -0.17
C GLU A 239 15.76 -1.70 0.77
N VAL A 240 15.08 -2.63 1.49
CA VAL A 240 14.07 -2.29 2.51
C VAL A 240 14.68 -1.40 3.60
N GLU A 241 15.89 -1.74 4.06
CA GLU A 241 16.60 -0.95 5.08
C GLU A 241 16.97 0.46 4.59
N ASN A 242 17.25 0.62 3.29
CA ASN A 242 17.48 1.94 2.71
C ASN A 242 16.20 2.80 2.70
N PHE A 243 15.05 2.20 2.37
CA PHE A 243 13.75 2.89 2.48
C PHE A 243 13.47 3.34 3.92
N ASP A 244 13.65 2.45 4.88
CA ASP A 244 13.43 2.73 6.30
C ASP A 244 14.39 3.81 6.85
N LEU A 245 15.65 3.81 6.40
CA LEU A 245 16.63 4.85 6.73
C LEU A 245 16.15 6.25 6.34
N HIS A 246 15.60 6.42 5.13
CA HIS A 246 15.05 7.69 4.69
C HIS A 246 13.83 8.10 5.51
N LEU A 247 12.92 7.16 5.83
CA LEU A 247 11.79 7.41 6.72
C LEU A 247 12.27 7.90 8.10
N GLY A 248 13.29 7.25 8.66
CA GLY A 248 13.89 7.66 9.94
C GLY A 248 14.43 9.09 9.92
N ARG A 249 15.10 9.49 8.84
CA ARG A 249 15.58 10.86 8.63
C ARG A 249 14.44 11.87 8.50
N MET A 250 13.32 11.52 7.85
CA MET A 250 12.13 12.38 7.76
C MET A 250 11.47 12.57 9.13
N LEU A 251 11.33 11.50 9.92
CA LEU A 251 10.82 11.59 11.29
C LEU A 251 11.67 12.49 12.17
N ALA A 252 12.99 12.35 12.09
CA ALA A 252 13.94 13.21 12.85
C ALA A 252 13.82 14.69 12.46
N GLU A 253 13.62 15.00 11.17
CA GLU A 253 13.42 16.39 10.74
C GLU A 253 12.08 16.97 11.23
N LEU A 254 11.01 16.17 11.21
CA LEU A 254 9.72 16.60 11.78
C LEU A 254 9.80 16.87 13.28
N GLU A 255 10.58 16.09 14.04
CA GLU A 255 10.84 16.35 15.46
C GLU A 255 11.59 17.65 15.66
N LYS A 256 12.68 17.83 14.92
CA LYS A 256 13.51 19.03 14.99
C LYS A 256 12.71 20.31 14.70
N ARG A 257 11.73 20.23 13.77
CA ARG A 257 10.81 21.36 13.46
C ARG A 257 9.65 21.49 14.44
N GLY A 258 9.44 20.53 15.34
CA GLY A 258 8.29 20.49 16.24
C GLY A 258 6.96 20.18 15.54
N GLU A 259 7.01 19.62 14.34
CA GLU A 259 5.83 19.33 13.51
C GLU A 259 5.29 17.90 13.67
N LEU A 260 6.09 16.96 14.21
CA LEU A 260 5.70 15.55 14.33
C LEU A 260 4.40 15.38 15.13
N HIS A 261 4.18 16.20 16.17
CA HIS A 261 2.99 16.09 17.03
C HIS A 261 1.68 16.21 16.25
N ASN A 262 1.62 17.13 15.26
CA ASN A 262 0.45 17.35 14.41
C ASN A 262 0.58 16.73 13.00
N THR A 263 1.42 15.72 12.85
CA THR A 263 1.60 15.00 11.58
C THR A 263 1.12 13.56 11.71
N ILE A 264 0.19 13.15 10.87
CA ILE A 264 -0.12 11.73 10.66
C ILE A 264 0.93 11.14 9.71
N VAL A 265 1.65 10.15 10.18
CA VAL A 265 2.65 9.41 9.40
C VAL A 265 2.14 8.00 9.16
N VAL A 266 2.12 7.59 7.91
CA VAL A 266 1.75 6.24 7.49
C VAL A 266 2.94 5.63 6.77
N VAL A 267 3.32 4.40 7.11
CA VAL A 267 4.30 3.60 6.37
C VAL A 267 3.69 2.30 5.90
N THR A 268 3.86 2.01 4.62
CA THR A 268 3.38 0.79 3.96
C THR A 268 4.15 0.53 2.66
N SER A 269 3.66 -0.42 1.85
CA SER A 269 4.13 -0.68 0.48
C SER A 269 2.96 -0.60 -0.51
N ASP A 270 3.23 -0.61 -1.80
CA ASP A 270 2.17 -0.69 -2.82
C ASP A 270 1.78 -2.14 -3.18
N ASN A 271 2.72 -3.06 -3.15
CA ASN A 271 2.50 -4.50 -3.32
C ASN A 271 3.63 -5.31 -2.67
N GLY A 272 3.48 -6.62 -2.65
CA GLY A 272 4.45 -7.53 -2.05
C GLY A 272 5.73 -7.67 -2.88
N MET A 273 6.73 -8.33 -2.27
CA MET A 273 8.09 -8.46 -2.79
C MET A 273 8.17 -8.98 -4.23
N PRO A 274 9.18 -8.51 -5.02
CA PRO A 274 9.26 -8.77 -6.46
C PRO A 274 9.91 -10.13 -6.76
N PHE A 275 9.25 -11.19 -6.30
CA PHE A 275 9.70 -12.58 -6.41
C PHE A 275 8.60 -13.45 -7.03
N PRO A 276 8.94 -14.63 -7.62
CA PRO A 276 7.94 -15.58 -8.10
C PRO A 276 6.92 -15.93 -7.02
N HIS A 277 5.66 -16.14 -7.39
CA HIS A 277 4.56 -16.46 -6.49
C HIS A 277 4.16 -15.32 -5.51
N CYS A 278 4.76 -14.14 -5.67
CA CYS A 278 4.51 -12.96 -4.86
C CYS A 278 3.95 -11.81 -5.72
N LYS A 279 4.75 -10.78 -6.06
CA LYS A 279 4.28 -9.65 -6.89
C LYS A 279 3.54 -10.11 -8.15
N GLY A 280 2.37 -9.52 -8.39
CA GLY A 280 1.58 -9.83 -9.57
C GLY A 280 0.71 -11.08 -9.47
N TYR A 281 0.62 -11.72 -8.31
CA TYR A 281 -0.38 -12.74 -7.99
C TYR A 281 -1.50 -12.16 -7.11
N ALA A 282 -2.32 -13.02 -6.50
CA ALA A 282 -3.30 -12.64 -5.49
C ALA A 282 -3.17 -13.59 -4.28
N TYR A 283 -1.95 -13.85 -3.86
CA TYR A 283 -1.61 -14.67 -2.72
C TYR A 283 -1.24 -13.82 -1.50
N ASN A 284 -1.07 -14.47 -0.35
CA ASN A 284 -0.76 -13.74 0.87
C ASN A 284 0.50 -12.86 0.74
N ASN A 285 1.61 -13.41 0.22
CA ASN A 285 2.86 -12.65 0.05
C ASN A 285 2.80 -11.57 -1.06
N SER A 286 1.68 -11.53 -1.83
CA SER A 286 1.44 -10.57 -2.90
C SER A 286 0.74 -9.30 -2.40
N ASP A 287 -0.35 -9.49 -1.65
CA ASP A 287 -1.30 -8.44 -1.29
C ASP A 287 -1.27 -8.06 0.19
N HIS A 288 -0.76 -8.93 1.07
CA HIS A 288 -0.60 -8.66 2.50
C HIS A 288 0.68 -7.85 2.75
N LEU A 289 0.53 -6.64 3.28
CA LEU A 289 1.59 -5.64 3.32
C LEU A 289 1.81 -5.09 4.73
N PRO A 290 3.04 -4.59 5.02
CA PRO A 290 3.30 -3.93 6.30
C PRO A 290 2.49 -2.64 6.39
N LEU A 291 1.98 -2.34 7.59
CA LEU A 291 1.29 -1.08 7.87
C LEU A 291 1.52 -0.64 9.32
N ALA A 292 2.11 0.54 9.49
CA ALA A 292 2.11 1.23 10.76
C ALA A 292 1.67 2.69 10.58
N ILE A 293 0.88 3.20 11.53
CA ILE A 293 0.37 4.57 11.51
C ILE A 293 0.69 5.24 12.85
N MET A 294 1.36 6.38 12.80
CA MET A 294 1.69 7.20 13.97
C MET A 294 1.08 8.59 13.82
N TRP A 295 0.38 9.06 14.83
CA TRP A 295 -0.16 10.41 14.90
C TRP A 295 -0.32 10.82 16.37
N PRO A 296 0.71 11.46 16.98
CA PRO A 296 0.72 11.74 18.41
C PRO A 296 -0.49 12.55 18.90
N GLN A 297 -1.01 13.48 18.10
CA GLN A 297 -2.18 14.28 18.46
C GLN A 297 -3.52 13.57 18.23
N GLY A 298 -3.59 12.57 17.35
CA GLY A 298 -4.85 12.01 16.88
C GLY A 298 -5.14 10.57 17.28
N ILE A 299 -4.11 9.78 17.65
CA ILE A 299 -4.26 8.40 18.15
C ILE A 299 -4.40 8.45 19.67
N SER A 300 -5.53 7.94 20.19
CA SER A 300 -5.87 7.98 21.62
C SER A 300 -4.88 7.19 22.48
N LYS A 301 -4.49 5.98 22.03
CA LYS A 301 -3.55 5.10 22.73
C LYS A 301 -2.55 4.51 21.75
N PRO A 302 -1.30 4.97 21.75
CA PRO A 302 -0.24 4.38 20.93
C PRO A 302 0.24 3.02 21.46
N GLY A 303 1.08 2.34 20.68
CA GLY A 303 1.69 1.04 21.04
C GLY A 303 0.70 -0.13 20.96
N ARG A 304 -0.36 0.00 20.14
CA ARG A 304 -1.37 -1.04 19.94
C ARG A 304 -1.12 -1.87 18.70
N VAL A 305 -1.50 -3.13 18.76
CA VAL A 305 -1.63 -4.02 17.60
C VAL A 305 -3.11 -4.18 17.28
N VAL A 306 -3.47 -3.98 16.02
CA VAL A 306 -4.84 -3.99 15.50
C VAL A 306 -4.97 -5.05 14.41
N ASP A 307 -6.01 -5.88 14.53
CA ASP A 307 -6.27 -7.03 13.66
C ASP A 307 -7.50 -6.81 12.75
N ASP A 308 -8.04 -5.59 12.71
CA ASP A 308 -9.07 -5.22 11.74
C ASP A 308 -8.50 -5.34 10.33
N TYR A 309 -9.29 -5.88 9.41
CA TYR A 309 -8.91 -5.92 8.00
C TYR A 309 -8.94 -4.52 7.40
N VAL A 310 -7.79 -4.08 6.88
CA VAL A 310 -7.59 -2.80 6.21
C VAL A 310 -7.33 -3.06 4.74
N SER A 311 -8.17 -2.52 3.88
CA SER A 311 -7.88 -2.43 2.44
C SER A 311 -7.25 -1.08 2.14
N PHE A 312 -6.30 -1.03 1.22
CA PHE A 312 -5.61 0.22 0.89
C PHE A 312 -6.49 1.29 0.23
N ILE A 313 -7.70 0.93 -0.18
CA ILE A 313 -8.73 1.92 -0.53
C ILE A 313 -9.19 2.75 0.68
N ASP A 314 -8.85 2.35 1.90
CA ASP A 314 -9.22 3.03 3.15
C ASP A 314 -8.37 4.28 3.41
N PHE A 315 -7.22 4.43 2.76
CA PHE A 315 -6.34 5.58 2.97
C PHE A 315 -6.96 6.90 2.49
N ALA A 316 -7.52 6.93 1.28
CA ALA A 316 -8.12 8.16 0.75
C ALA A 316 -9.23 8.72 1.67
N PRO A 317 -10.26 7.97 2.08
CA PRO A 317 -11.28 8.49 3.01
C PRO A 317 -10.70 8.83 4.38
N THR A 318 -9.66 8.13 4.85
CA THR A 318 -8.99 8.46 6.12
C THR A 318 -8.32 9.83 6.04
N PHE A 319 -7.57 10.12 4.98
CA PHE A 319 -6.90 11.41 4.83
C PHE A 319 -7.88 12.57 4.63
N LEU A 320 -9.00 12.34 3.95
CA LEU A 320 -10.07 13.34 3.83
C LEU A 320 -10.72 13.62 5.19
N ASP A 321 -11.00 12.58 5.99
CA ASP A 321 -11.62 12.72 7.31
C ASP A 321 -10.71 13.47 8.29
N VAL A 322 -9.42 13.13 8.36
CA VAL A 322 -8.47 13.85 9.25
C VAL A 322 -8.25 15.29 8.80
N ALA A 323 -8.41 15.58 7.51
CA ALA A 323 -8.42 16.95 6.96
C ALA A 323 -9.73 17.70 7.22
N GLY A 324 -10.75 17.04 7.81
CA GLY A 324 -12.07 17.62 8.05
C GLY A 324 -12.88 17.86 6.77
N MET A 325 -12.65 17.08 5.72
CA MET A 325 -13.29 17.22 4.43
C MET A 325 -14.43 16.21 4.27
N LYS A 326 -15.56 16.66 3.75
CA LYS A 326 -16.65 15.78 3.34
C LYS A 326 -16.40 15.30 1.92
N GLN A 327 -16.51 13.99 1.67
CA GLN A 327 -16.33 13.43 0.32
C GLN A 327 -17.15 14.16 -0.75
N SER A 328 -18.38 14.53 -0.46
CA SER A 328 -19.27 15.24 -1.40
C SER A 328 -18.75 16.59 -1.89
N THR A 329 -17.77 17.18 -1.21
CA THR A 329 -17.17 18.48 -1.57
C THR A 329 -15.85 18.34 -2.30
N THR A 330 -15.31 17.14 -2.48
CA THR A 330 -13.97 16.90 -3.04
C THR A 330 -13.95 16.82 -4.57
N GLY A 331 -15.10 16.58 -5.20
CA GLY A 331 -15.18 16.25 -6.62
C GLY A 331 -14.59 14.88 -6.99
N MET A 332 -14.24 14.05 -6.01
CA MET A 332 -13.82 12.67 -6.23
C MET A 332 -15.04 11.80 -6.56
N ALA A 333 -14.83 10.77 -7.38
CA ALA A 333 -15.83 9.71 -7.57
C ALA A 333 -16.14 9.02 -6.23
N SER A 334 -17.33 8.39 -6.13
CA SER A 334 -17.76 7.72 -4.88
C SER A 334 -16.68 6.77 -4.37
N ILE A 335 -16.22 6.98 -3.15
CA ILE A 335 -15.21 6.16 -2.48
C ILE A 335 -15.90 4.90 -1.93
N THR A 336 -15.23 3.75 -2.09
CA THR A 336 -15.67 2.47 -1.52
C THR A 336 -14.97 2.17 -0.19
N GLY A 337 -13.75 2.69 -0.02
CA GLY A 337 -12.97 2.55 1.20
C GLY A 337 -13.65 3.17 2.43
N ARG A 338 -13.24 2.72 3.61
CA ARG A 338 -13.77 3.15 4.91
C ARG A 338 -12.66 3.81 5.73
N SER A 339 -12.94 4.99 6.30
CA SER A 339 -11.98 5.72 7.13
C SER A 339 -11.49 4.90 8.34
N LEU A 340 -10.22 5.03 8.69
CA LEU A 340 -9.59 4.41 9.86
C LEU A 340 -9.71 5.29 11.13
N THR A 341 -10.34 6.46 11.06
CA THR A 341 -10.41 7.41 12.17
C THR A 341 -11.12 6.87 13.42
N GLU A 342 -12.02 5.90 13.27
CA GLU A 342 -12.66 5.20 14.39
C GLU A 342 -11.63 4.35 15.15
N ILE A 343 -10.74 3.65 14.44
CA ILE A 343 -9.63 2.89 15.03
C ILE A 343 -8.67 3.83 15.79
N PHE A 344 -8.38 5.02 15.26
CA PHE A 344 -7.51 5.99 15.92
C PHE A 344 -8.05 6.47 17.26
N LYS A 345 -9.38 6.59 17.39
CA LYS A 345 -10.08 7.05 18.60
C LYS A 345 -10.28 5.95 19.64
N SER A 346 -10.13 4.68 19.26
CA SER A 346 -10.26 3.54 20.17
C SER A 346 -8.99 3.38 21.02
N ASP A 347 -9.15 2.82 22.21
CA ASP A 347 -8.04 2.40 23.10
C ASP A 347 -7.82 0.87 23.06
N GLN A 348 -8.59 0.16 22.24
CA GLN A 348 -8.58 -1.31 22.16
C GLN A 348 -7.47 -1.80 21.20
N SER A 349 -7.01 -3.03 21.43
CA SER A 349 -6.16 -3.82 20.54
C SER A 349 -6.94 -5.00 19.96
N GLY A 350 -6.37 -5.69 18.99
CA GLY A 350 -7.03 -6.80 18.30
C GLY A 350 -8.10 -6.31 17.31
N ARG A 351 -9.19 -7.05 17.14
CA ARG A 351 -10.32 -6.68 16.29
C ARG A 351 -11.18 -5.63 17.04
N ILE A 352 -11.32 -4.46 16.45
CA ILE A 352 -12.03 -3.31 17.04
C ILE A 352 -13.41 -3.15 16.39
N ILE A 353 -13.47 -3.21 15.06
CA ILE A 353 -14.67 -2.99 14.26
C ILE A 353 -15.07 -4.31 13.62
N THR A 354 -16.19 -4.88 14.08
CA THR A 354 -16.66 -6.21 13.65
C THR A 354 -16.81 -6.32 12.13
N GLU A 355 -17.28 -5.25 11.48
CA GLU A 355 -17.54 -5.18 10.05
C GLU A 355 -16.27 -5.10 9.20
N ARG A 356 -15.10 -4.94 9.83
CA ARG A 356 -13.79 -5.02 9.16
C ARG A 356 -13.24 -6.45 9.25
N ASP A 357 -14.02 -7.43 8.78
CA ASP A 357 -13.76 -8.86 8.91
C ASP A 357 -13.13 -9.49 7.66
N HIS A 358 -13.01 -8.73 6.56
CA HIS A 358 -12.45 -9.21 5.29
C HIS A 358 -11.94 -8.09 4.40
N VAL A 359 -11.21 -8.48 3.35
CA VAL A 359 -10.81 -7.64 2.22
C VAL A 359 -11.02 -8.38 0.90
N LEU A 360 -11.24 -7.62 -0.18
CA LEU A 360 -11.36 -8.14 -1.55
C LEU A 360 -10.10 -7.82 -2.34
N LEU A 361 -9.64 -8.79 -3.14
CA LEU A 361 -8.44 -8.70 -3.97
C LEU A 361 -8.79 -8.97 -5.43
N ALA A 362 -7.96 -8.46 -6.35
CA ALA A 362 -8.12 -8.68 -7.78
C ALA A 362 -6.78 -8.73 -8.51
N LYS A 363 -6.80 -9.35 -9.66
CA LYS A 363 -5.79 -9.22 -10.70
C LYS A 363 -6.50 -9.10 -12.04
N GLU A 364 -5.97 -8.27 -12.92
CA GLU A 364 -6.34 -8.17 -14.32
C GLU A 364 -5.09 -8.28 -15.20
N ARG A 365 -4.92 -7.42 -16.18
CA ARG A 365 -3.70 -7.38 -16.96
C ARG A 365 -2.61 -6.66 -16.17
N ASN A 366 -1.55 -7.40 -15.82
CA ASN A 366 -0.39 -6.85 -15.14
C ASN A 366 0.70 -6.47 -16.15
N ASP A 367 1.62 -7.39 -16.47
CA ASP A 367 2.71 -7.10 -17.39
C ASP A 367 2.44 -7.64 -18.81
N VAL A 368 3.41 -7.45 -19.68
CA VAL A 368 3.39 -7.84 -21.09
C VAL A 368 3.70 -9.33 -21.27
N GLY A 369 3.44 -9.87 -22.47
CA GLY A 369 4.01 -11.15 -22.89
C GLY A 369 3.02 -12.28 -23.10
N ARG A 370 1.71 -12.07 -22.88
CA ARG A 370 0.69 -13.00 -23.36
C ARG A 370 0.24 -12.65 -24.76
N PRO A 371 -0.23 -13.63 -25.56
CA PRO A 371 -0.84 -13.38 -26.86
C PRO A 371 -1.95 -12.32 -26.76
N LYS A 372 -2.04 -11.41 -27.73
CA LYS A 372 -3.07 -10.36 -27.84
C LYS A 372 -3.13 -9.41 -26.63
N ASP A 373 -2.02 -9.27 -25.91
CA ASP A 373 -1.97 -8.47 -24.68
C ASP A 373 -3.00 -8.89 -23.61
N GLU A 374 -3.39 -10.15 -23.56
CA GLU A 374 -4.41 -10.66 -22.64
C GLU A 374 -3.94 -10.63 -21.18
N GLY A 375 -4.88 -10.32 -20.25
CA GLY A 375 -4.66 -10.35 -18.83
C GLY A 375 -4.77 -11.74 -18.19
N TYR A 376 -4.67 -11.79 -16.86
CA TYR A 376 -4.93 -12.98 -16.06
C TYR A 376 -5.88 -12.63 -14.92
N PRO A 377 -7.19 -12.76 -15.14
CA PRO A 377 -8.20 -12.25 -14.23
C PRO A 377 -8.45 -13.13 -13.02
N ILE A 378 -8.26 -12.56 -11.83
CA ILE A 378 -8.59 -13.18 -10.55
C ILE A 378 -9.48 -12.22 -9.74
N ARG A 379 -10.39 -12.79 -8.92
CA ARG A 379 -11.02 -12.14 -7.77
C ARG A 379 -10.83 -13.01 -6.55
N ALA A 380 -10.56 -12.37 -5.42
CA ALA A 380 -10.33 -13.10 -4.18
C ALA A 380 -10.90 -12.37 -2.96
N ILE A 381 -11.11 -13.13 -1.89
CA ILE A 381 -11.51 -12.64 -0.57
C ILE A 381 -10.57 -13.25 0.48
N VAL A 382 -10.07 -12.39 1.38
CA VAL A 382 -9.41 -12.82 2.61
C VAL A 382 -10.34 -12.54 3.77
N LYS A 383 -10.73 -13.58 4.48
CA LYS A 383 -11.62 -13.49 5.65
C LYS A 383 -11.19 -14.50 6.71
N GLU A 384 -11.05 -14.04 7.95
CA GLU A 384 -10.73 -14.88 9.11
C GLU A 384 -9.55 -15.85 8.90
N GLY A 385 -8.51 -15.36 8.20
CA GLY A 385 -7.33 -16.14 7.88
C GLY A 385 -7.50 -17.16 6.75
N MET A 386 -8.65 -17.18 6.08
CA MET A 386 -8.88 -17.97 4.86
C MET A 386 -8.75 -17.06 3.64
N LEU A 387 -8.04 -17.51 2.62
CA LEU A 387 -7.96 -16.88 1.31
C LEU A 387 -8.65 -17.75 0.28
N TYR A 388 -9.73 -17.25 -0.31
CA TYR A 388 -10.37 -17.86 -1.46
C TYR A 388 -10.11 -17.04 -2.72
N LEU A 389 -9.69 -17.72 -3.82
CA LEU A 389 -9.48 -17.12 -5.13
C LEU A 389 -10.35 -17.80 -6.18
N HIS A 390 -10.92 -16.98 -7.07
CA HIS A 390 -11.53 -17.45 -8.31
C HIS A 390 -10.77 -16.93 -9.52
N ASN A 391 -10.27 -17.85 -10.35
CA ASN A 391 -9.56 -17.61 -11.59
C ASN A 391 -10.53 -17.76 -12.77
N PHE A 392 -10.76 -16.71 -13.53
CA PHE A 392 -11.70 -16.69 -14.65
C PHE A 392 -11.11 -17.28 -15.94
N GLU A 393 -9.77 -17.45 -16.03
CA GLU A 393 -9.10 -17.89 -17.25
C GLU A 393 -8.06 -18.98 -16.99
N THR A 394 -8.54 -20.20 -16.75
CA THR A 394 -7.69 -21.36 -16.43
C THR A 394 -6.83 -21.83 -17.61
N SER A 395 -7.11 -21.38 -18.82
CA SER A 395 -6.31 -21.69 -20.02
C SER A 395 -4.99 -20.92 -20.09
N ARG A 396 -4.89 -19.76 -19.39
CA ARG A 396 -3.73 -18.88 -19.39
C ARG A 396 -2.77 -19.23 -18.24
N GLY A 397 -1.49 -18.84 -18.36
CA GLY A 397 -0.50 -18.93 -17.27
C GLY A 397 -0.53 -17.67 -16.39
N PRO A 398 -0.42 -17.79 -15.06
CA PRO A 398 -0.51 -16.65 -14.13
C PRO A 398 0.64 -15.65 -14.28
N ALA A 399 1.83 -16.13 -14.63
CA ALA A 399 3.06 -15.35 -14.76
C ALA A 399 3.39 -14.92 -16.21
N GLY A 400 2.50 -15.16 -17.17
CA GLY A 400 2.76 -15.01 -18.58
C GLY A 400 2.98 -16.36 -19.27
N VAL A 401 3.78 -16.37 -20.32
CA VAL A 401 4.07 -17.57 -21.12
C VAL A 401 5.58 -17.78 -21.29
N PRO A 402 6.04 -19.05 -21.54
CA PRO A 402 7.46 -19.37 -21.62
C PRO A 402 8.16 -18.66 -22.80
N GLU A 403 7.48 -18.45 -23.92
CA GLU A 403 8.03 -17.84 -25.14
C GLU A 403 8.52 -16.40 -24.89
N THR A 404 7.91 -15.70 -23.93
CA THR A 404 8.30 -14.35 -23.52
C THR A 404 9.03 -14.31 -22.18
N GLY A 405 9.36 -15.47 -21.61
CA GLY A 405 10.10 -15.58 -20.35
C GLY A 405 9.30 -15.22 -19.10
N TYR A 406 7.97 -15.45 -19.11
CA TYR A 406 7.09 -15.21 -17.95
C TYR A 406 7.19 -13.79 -17.40
N LYS A 407 6.89 -12.79 -18.24
CA LYS A 407 7.11 -11.35 -17.95
C LYS A 407 6.21 -10.73 -16.87
N ASP A 408 5.15 -11.42 -16.41
CA ASP A 408 4.40 -10.96 -15.22
C ASP A 408 5.21 -11.10 -13.91
N THR A 409 6.34 -11.82 -13.94
CA THR A 409 7.26 -12.00 -12.83
C THR A 409 8.61 -11.37 -13.16
N ASP A 410 9.12 -10.54 -12.27
CA ASP A 410 10.39 -9.83 -12.45
C ASP A 410 11.57 -10.80 -12.60
N ASP A 411 12.52 -10.48 -13.47
CA ASP A 411 13.72 -11.27 -13.68
C ASP A 411 14.63 -11.20 -12.43
N SER A 412 15.09 -12.37 -11.95
CA SER A 412 15.82 -12.46 -10.69
C SER A 412 16.59 -13.79 -10.56
N PRO A 413 17.60 -13.86 -9.69
CA PRO A 413 18.23 -15.14 -9.32
C PRO A 413 17.20 -16.17 -8.82
N THR A 414 16.26 -15.74 -7.97
CA THR A 414 15.18 -16.61 -7.46
C THR A 414 14.28 -17.11 -8.59
N LYS A 415 13.89 -16.26 -9.57
CA LYS A 415 13.11 -16.70 -10.74
C LYS A 415 13.88 -17.77 -11.52
N THR A 416 15.15 -17.55 -11.78
CA THR A 416 16.01 -18.53 -12.47
C THR A 416 16.08 -19.85 -11.70
N ALA A 417 16.23 -19.80 -10.37
CA ALA A 417 16.26 -20.99 -9.51
C ALA A 417 14.94 -21.76 -9.56
N VAL A 418 13.77 -21.07 -9.51
CA VAL A 418 12.45 -21.71 -9.60
C VAL A 418 12.22 -22.30 -10.99
N LEU A 419 12.55 -21.60 -12.07
CA LEU A 419 12.46 -22.14 -13.44
C LEU A 419 13.28 -23.41 -13.62
N ALA A 420 14.47 -23.50 -13.01
CA ALA A 420 15.33 -24.67 -13.06
C ALA A 420 14.72 -25.91 -12.34
N THR A 421 13.67 -25.74 -11.52
CA THR A 421 12.99 -26.85 -10.84
C THR A 421 12.02 -27.61 -11.76
N GLU A 422 11.61 -27.07 -12.91
CA GLU A 422 10.69 -27.71 -13.85
C GLU A 422 11.10 -29.15 -14.23
N LYS A 423 12.41 -29.34 -14.41
CA LYS A 423 13.00 -30.63 -14.83
C LYS A 423 13.44 -31.51 -13.66
N LYS A 424 13.20 -31.12 -12.41
CA LYS A 424 13.57 -31.85 -11.20
C LYS A 424 12.30 -32.46 -10.58
N PRO A 425 12.06 -33.79 -10.66
CA PRO A 425 10.79 -34.40 -10.21
C PRO A 425 10.39 -34.01 -8.78
N ASP A 426 11.34 -34.01 -7.84
CA ASP A 426 11.09 -33.72 -6.43
C ASP A 426 10.79 -32.24 -6.15
N LEU A 427 11.18 -31.31 -7.04
CA LEU A 427 11.04 -29.87 -6.91
C LEU A 427 10.08 -29.24 -7.93
N LYS A 428 9.52 -30.04 -8.84
CA LYS A 428 8.64 -29.55 -9.93
C LYS A 428 7.44 -28.78 -9.41
N HIS A 429 6.94 -29.12 -8.22
CA HIS A 429 5.85 -28.42 -7.56
C HIS A 429 6.14 -26.93 -7.31
N LEU A 430 7.41 -26.52 -7.15
CA LEU A 430 7.82 -25.10 -7.00
C LEU A 430 7.64 -24.34 -8.33
N PHE A 431 8.01 -24.98 -9.46
CA PHE A 431 7.73 -24.43 -10.78
C PHE A 431 6.22 -24.32 -11.03
N GLU A 432 5.46 -25.38 -10.72
CA GLU A 432 4.01 -25.42 -10.95
C GLU A 432 3.28 -24.37 -10.12
N ALA A 433 3.70 -24.10 -8.88
CA ALA A 433 3.13 -23.06 -8.02
C ALA A 433 3.26 -21.65 -8.60
N SER A 434 4.37 -21.34 -9.30
CA SER A 434 4.64 -20.01 -9.84
C SER A 434 4.28 -19.86 -11.32
N PHE A 435 4.54 -20.89 -12.14
CA PHE A 435 4.48 -20.80 -13.61
C PHE A 435 3.49 -21.78 -14.25
N GLY A 436 2.98 -22.74 -13.47
CA GLY A 436 1.96 -23.68 -13.92
C GLY A 436 0.59 -23.02 -14.11
N LYS A 437 -0.28 -23.69 -14.87
CA LYS A 437 -1.69 -23.27 -14.98
C LYS A 437 -2.42 -23.54 -13.67
N LEU A 438 -3.20 -22.58 -13.23
CA LEU A 438 -3.94 -22.65 -11.97
C LEU A 438 -5.39 -23.12 -12.21
N PRO A 439 -6.02 -23.85 -11.25
CA PRO A 439 -7.42 -24.21 -11.32
C PRO A 439 -8.33 -22.98 -11.19
N ALA A 440 -9.64 -23.17 -11.43
CA ALA A 440 -10.63 -22.11 -11.29
C ALA A 440 -10.75 -21.61 -9.86
N ASP A 441 -10.72 -22.54 -8.90
CA ASP A 441 -10.92 -22.23 -7.49
C ASP A 441 -9.72 -22.69 -6.64
N GLN A 442 -9.27 -21.80 -5.77
CA GLN A 442 -8.22 -22.08 -4.79
C GLN A 442 -8.64 -21.58 -3.42
N LEU A 443 -8.31 -22.34 -2.38
CA LEU A 443 -8.58 -22.03 -0.98
C LEU A 443 -7.34 -22.32 -0.13
N PHE A 444 -6.92 -21.35 0.69
CA PHE A 444 -5.75 -21.50 1.58
C PHE A 444 -6.09 -21.08 3.00
N ASP A 445 -5.58 -21.81 4.00
CA ASP A 445 -5.56 -21.37 5.41
C ASP A 445 -4.24 -20.64 5.67
N LEU A 446 -4.25 -19.31 5.65
CA LEU A 446 -3.06 -18.45 5.77
C LEU A 446 -2.34 -18.59 7.11
N ARG A 447 -3.01 -19.10 8.15
CA ARG A 447 -2.41 -19.35 9.47
C ARG A 447 -1.49 -20.57 9.48
N ARG A 448 -1.73 -21.54 8.57
CA ARG A 448 -0.99 -22.79 8.46
C ARG A 448 -0.11 -22.84 7.22
N ASP A 449 -0.55 -22.18 6.18
CA ASP A 449 0.09 -22.12 4.86
C ASP A 449 0.16 -20.66 4.35
N PRO A 450 0.99 -19.82 4.99
CA PRO A 450 1.14 -18.43 4.59
C PRO A 450 1.73 -18.26 3.19
N ASP A 451 2.38 -19.29 2.65
CA ASP A 451 2.98 -19.27 1.30
C ASP A 451 2.00 -19.79 0.21
N CYS A 452 0.77 -20.17 0.58
CA CYS A 452 -0.28 -20.59 -0.35
C CYS A 452 0.14 -21.77 -1.25
N MET A 453 0.73 -22.81 -0.67
CA MET A 453 1.22 -23.99 -1.40
C MET A 453 0.21 -25.15 -1.44
N THR A 454 -0.74 -25.18 -0.51
CA THR A 454 -1.70 -26.29 -0.37
C THR A 454 -3.12 -25.83 -0.66
N ASN A 455 -3.59 -26.08 -1.89
CA ASN A 455 -4.97 -25.75 -2.27
C ASN A 455 -5.99 -26.70 -1.60
N LEU A 456 -6.80 -26.17 -0.69
CA LEU A 456 -7.84 -26.89 0.06
C LEU A 456 -9.18 -26.96 -0.67
N ALA A 457 -9.37 -26.32 -1.82
CA ALA A 457 -10.67 -26.21 -2.51
C ALA A 457 -11.27 -27.57 -2.93
N THR A 458 -10.46 -28.64 -3.00
CA THR A 458 -10.94 -29.99 -3.30
C THR A 458 -11.45 -30.75 -2.06
N THR A 459 -11.14 -30.28 -0.86
CA THR A 459 -11.42 -31.00 0.41
C THR A 459 -12.19 -30.18 1.43
N VAL A 460 -12.20 -28.85 1.29
CA VAL A 460 -12.89 -27.91 2.19
C VAL A 460 -13.86 -27.07 1.38
N SER A 461 -15.09 -26.89 1.91
CA SER A 461 -16.08 -26.03 1.27
C SER A 461 -15.67 -24.56 1.33
N PHE A 462 -15.80 -23.87 0.21
CA PHE A 462 -15.58 -22.43 0.06
C PHE A 462 -16.86 -21.67 -0.39
N ALA A 463 -18.01 -22.34 -0.39
CA ALA A 463 -19.25 -21.81 -0.96
C ALA A 463 -19.68 -20.48 -0.36
N ASP A 464 -19.53 -20.30 0.97
CA ASP A 464 -19.91 -19.06 1.64
C ASP A 464 -18.96 -17.90 1.27
N LEU A 465 -17.65 -18.15 1.18
CA LEU A 465 -16.67 -17.16 0.76
C LEU A 465 -16.90 -16.74 -0.70
N GLN A 466 -17.13 -17.71 -1.59
CA GLN A 466 -17.45 -17.46 -2.99
C GLN A 466 -18.72 -16.63 -3.16
N LYS A 467 -19.77 -17.00 -2.43
CA LYS A 467 -21.05 -16.28 -2.43
C LYS A 467 -20.86 -14.84 -1.99
N GLN A 468 -20.20 -14.62 -0.85
CA GLN A 468 -19.93 -13.27 -0.33
C GLN A 468 -19.12 -12.46 -1.34
N LEU A 469 -18.02 -13.03 -1.85
CA LEU A 469 -17.17 -12.38 -2.85
C LEU A 469 -18.00 -11.92 -4.06
N PHE A 470 -18.76 -12.81 -4.68
CA PHE A 470 -19.50 -12.50 -5.91
C PHE A 470 -20.64 -11.51 -5.68
N GLU A 471 -21.34 -11.59 -4.53
CA GLU A 471 -22.38 -10.64 -4.17
C GLU A 471 -21.80 -9.21 -3.99
N GLU A 472 -20.69 -9.08 -3.29
CA GLU A 472 -20.03 -7.77 -3.08
C GLU A 472 -19.47 -7.19 -4.36
N LEU A 473 -18.81 -8.01 -5.20
CA LEU A 473 -18.31 -7.57 -6.51
C LEU A 473 -19.45 -7.09 -7.40
N LYS A 474 -20.57 -7.81 -7.42
CA LYS A 474 -21.78 -7.42 -8.18
C LYS A 474 -22.36 -6.11 -7.66
N GLN A 475 -22.47 -5.94 -6.34
CA GLN A 475 -22.94 -4.69 -5.72
C GLN A 475 -22.03 -3.50 -6.06
N GLN A 476 -20.73 -3.75 -6.16
CA GLN A 476 -19.73 -2.74 -6.52
C GLN A 476 -19.60 -2.51 -8.03
N GLY A 477 -20.39 -3.21 -8.86
CA GLY A 477 -20.45 -3.03 -10.31
C GLY A 477 -19.24 -3.60 -11.05
N ASP A 478 -18.63 -4.69 -10.55
CA ASP A 478 -17.52 -5.34 -11.24
C ASP A 478 -17.96 -5.82 -12.63
N PRO A 479 -17.31 -5.37 -13.73
CA PRO A 479 -17.63 -5.78 -15.09
C PRO A 479 -17.65 -7.30 -15.30
N ARG A 480 -16.81 -8.07 -14.58
CA ARG A 480 -16.79 -9.53 -14.67
C ARG A 480 -18.07 -10.16 -14.15
N MET A 481 -18.62 -9.63 -13.07
CA MET A 481 -19.90 -10.08 -12.51
C MET A 481 -21.11 -9.69 -13.37
N LEU A 482 -20.92 -8.75 -14.29
CA LEU A 482 -21.94 -8.26 -15.22
C LEU A 482 -21.77 -8.82 -16.65
N GLY A 483 -20.90 -9.81 -16.86
CA GLY A 483 -20.63 -10.41 -18.17
C GLY A 483 -19.82 -9.52 -19.13
N GLN A 484 -19.16 -8.48 -18.63
CA GLN A 484 -18.40 -7.48 -19.40
C GLN A 484 -16.90 -7.52 -19.10
N GLY A 485 -16.39 -8.61 -18.53
CA GLY A 485 -14.99 -8.70 -18.05
C GLY A 485 -13.93 -8.56 -19.13
N ASN A 486 -14.25 -8.85 -20.40
CA ASN A 486 -13.32 -8.72 -21.52
C ASN A 486 -12.83 -7.30 -21.75
N ILE A 487 -13.53 -6.28 -21.23
CA ILE A 487 -13.12 -4.87 -21.37
C ILE A 487 -11.71 -4.61 -20.86
N TYR A 488 -11.22 -5.38 -19.90
CA TYR A 488 -9.84 -5.21 -19.37
C TYR A 488 -8.77 -5.60 -20.40
N ASP A 489 -9.03 -6.56 -21.26
CA ASP A 489 -8.13 -6.94 -22.36
C ASP A 489 -8.21 -5.93 -23.54
N GLU A 490 -9.31 -5.17 -23.65
CA GLU A 490 -9.51 -4.13 -24.68
C GLU A 490 -8.81 -2.80 -24.36
N TYR A 491 -8.55 -2.50 -23.06
CA TYR A 491 -7.83 -1.28 -22.69
C TYR A 491 -6.39 -1.32 -23.22
N PRO A 492 -5.92 -0.30 -23.96
CA PRO A 492 -4.55 -0.29 -24.48
C PRO A 492 -3.52 -0.12 -23.35
N TYR A 493 -2.31 -0.65 -23.54
CA TYR A 493 -1.17 -0.20 -22.77
C TYR A 493 -0.91 1.28 -23.03
N GLY A 494 -0.51 2.03 -22.00
CA GLY A 494 -0.18 3.44 -22.10
C GLY A 494 1.01 3.71 -23.04
N PHE A 495 2.01 2.81 -23.02
CA PHE A 495 3.21 2.92 -23.82
C PHE A 495 3.17 1.99 -25.04
N ALA A 496 3.54 2.50 -26.21
CA ALA A 496 3.47 1.76 -27.47
C ALA A 496 4.39 0.52 -27.51
N ASP A 497 5.56 0.61 -26.87
CA ASP A 497 6.52 -0.49 -26.75
C ASP A 497 6.05 -1.67 -25.90
N LYS A 498 4.98 -1.50 -25.13
CA LYS A 498 4.33 -2.57 -24.37
C LYS A 498 3.27 -3.33 -25.16
N ARG A 499 2.79 -2.77 -26.28
CA ARG A 499 1.72 -3.36 -27.08
C ARG A 499 2.23 -4.46 -27.98
N ASN A 500 1.43 -5.52 -28.13
CA ASN A 500 1.73 -6.69 -28.98
C ASN A 500 3.11 -7.30 -28.68
N PHE A 501 3.52 -7.28 -27.41
CA PHE A 501 4.85 -7.72 -27.00
C PHE A 501 5.11 -9.18 -27.35
N TYR A 502 4.10 -10.06 -27.18
CA TYR A 502 4.20 -11.47 -27.54
C TYR A 502 4.45 -11.65 -29.03
N GLU A 503 3.60 -11.05 -29.88
CA GLU A 503 3.66 -11.18 -31.35
C GLU A 503 4.98 -10.62 -31.89
N ARG A 504 5.46 -9.53 -31.34
CA ARG A 504 6.75 -8.93 -31.71
C ARG A 504 7.92 -9.83 -31.31
N THR A 505 7.86 -10.41 -30.12
CA THR A 505 8.91 -11.32 -29.60
C THR A 505 9.00 -12.58 -30.47
N ILE A 506 7.88 -13.27 -30.74
CA ILE A 506 7.88 -14.48 -31.58
C ILE A 506 8.19 -14.17 -33.05
N GLY A 507 7.92 -12.93 -33.51
CA GLY A 507 8.33 -12.40 -34.81
C GLY A 507 9.82 -12.11 -34.93
N GLY A 508 10.59 -12.29 -33.85
CA GLY A 508 12.05 -12.11 -33.83
C GLY A 508 12.51 -10.68 -33.55
N GLU A 509 11.62 -9.78 -33.12
CA GLU A 509 12.00 -8.43 -32.70
C GLU A 509 12.78 -8.50 -31.36
N LYS A 510 13.94 -7.87 -31.32
CA LYS A 510 14.68 -7.66 -30.06
C LYS A 510 14.08 -6.48 -29.33
N ILE A 511 13.28 -6.74 -28.32
CA ILE A 511 12.66 -5.72 -27.50
C ILE A 511 13.55 -5.52 -26.27
N GLU A 512 14.19 -4.35 -26.16
CA GLU A 512 14.91 -3.97 -24.94
C GLU A 512 13.92 -3.76 -23.79
N ALA A 513 14.29 -4.20 -22.59
CA ALA A 513 13.51 -3.90 -21.40
C ALA A 513 13.51 -2.37 -21.21
N THR A 514 12.32 -1.76 -21.30
CA THR A 514 12.16 -0.34 -20.95
C THR A 514 12.54 -0.18 -19.49
N LYS A 515 13.39 0.79 -19.20
CA LYS A 515 13.59 1.26 -17.83
C LYS A 515 12.25 1.81 -17.34
N GLU A 516 11.76 1.29 -16.22
CA GLU A 516 10.67 1.93 -15.50
C GLU A 516 11.18 3.30 -15.04
N GLU A 517 10.65 4.40 -15.61
CA GLU A 517 10.88 5.76 -15.15
C GLU A 517 9.89 6.12 -14.03
#